data_e80fe622561405ba086aa5008db9297c
#
_entry.id   e80fe622561405ba086aa5008db9297c
#
_cell.length_a   1.000
_cell.length_b   1.000
_cell.length_c   1.000
_cell.angle_alpha   90.00
_cell.angle_beta   90.00
_cell.angle_gamma   90.00
#
_symmetry.space_group_name_H-M   'P 1'
#
loop_
_entity.id
_entity.type
_entity.pdbx_description
1 polymer ?
#
loop_
_entity_poly.entity_id
_entity_poly.type
_entity_poly.pdbx_seq_one_letter_code
_entity_poly.pdbx_strand_id
1 'polypeptide(L)'
;NTRPLKEFDLLGFTLLYEMSYSNILNMLDLGGVPLLAKDRTLDDPFVCAGGCCVFNSEPLADFLDFCMLGDGERIIQEVTLLYRDWKREGKPGGRLGFLRRVARIQGVYVPSFYEITYGEDGTITGKKPLEPTAPEVVYKRAEQDLDALDFPTHPIVPYSDTVHDRIMLELFRGCSRGCRFCNAGIIYRPVRERRPGTVLELAKKLVPATGYNEISLFSLSTADYSHLEPLIRELLGDFRKDRVSVSLPSLRIDSFSVKLAQEVQAVRKSGLTFAPEAGSQR
;
A
#
# COMPACT_ATOMS: atom_id res chain seq x y z
N ASN A 1 8.41 -16.13 -15.18
CA ASN A 1 9.57 -15.35 -15.64
C ASN A 1 10.84 -16.01 -15.10
N THR A 2 11.74 -16.44 -16.00
CA THR A 2 12.96 -17.18 -15.65
C THR A 2 14.21 -16.28 -15.59
N ARG A 3 14.03 -14.96 -15.44
CA ARG A 3 15.15 -14.03 -15.35
C ARG A 3 15.71 -13.95 -13.93
N PRO A 4 17.02 -14.03 -13.76
CA PRO A 4 17.68 -13.79 -12.49
C PRO A 4 17.38 -12.37 -11.95
N LEU A 5 17.28 -12.23 -10.62
CA LEU A 5 17.02 -10.92 -10.00
C LEU A 5 18.09 -9.88 -10.36
N LYS A 6 19.34 -10.31 -10.52
CA LYS A 6 20.47 -9.44 -10.87
C LYS A 6 20.33 -8.76 -12.23
N GLU A 7 19.50 -9.29 -13.14
CA GLU A 7 19.28 -8.70 -14.47
C GLU A 7 18.27 -7.55 -14.50
N PHE A 8 17.59 -7.27 -13.38
CA PHE A 8 16.66 -6.16 -13.28
C PHE A 8 17.38 -4.86 -12.91
N ASP A 9 16.82 -3.74 -13.34
CA ASP A 9 17.33 -2.41 -13.02
C ASP A 9 16.92 -1.97 -11.61
N LEU A 10 15.68 -2.29 -11.22
CA LEU A 10 15.07 -1.95 -9.94
C LEU A 10 14.42 -3.20 -9.34
N LEU A 11 14.70 -3.50 -8.10
CA LEU A 11 14.03 -4.52 -7.30
C LEU A 11 13.21 -3.85 -6.22
N GLY A 12 11.89 -3.92 -6.36
CA GLY A 12 10.93 -3.34 -5.41
C GLY A 12 10.31 -4.41 -4.51
N PHE A 13 10.40 -4.23 -3.21
CA PHE A 13 9.76 -5.08 -2.22
C PHE A 13 8.59 -4.37 -1.55
N THR A 14 7.46 -5.08 -1.39
CA THR A 14 6.33 -4.59 -0.62
C THR A 14 6.41 -5.11 0.81
N LEU A 15 6.69 -4.23 1.75
CA LEU A 15 6.82 -4.53 3.17
C LEU A 15 5.48 -4.33 3.88
N LEU A 16 4.70 -5.40 4.00
CA LEU A 16 3.42 -5.39 4.71
C LEU A 16 3.51 -5.94 6.14
N TYR A 17 4.59 -6.66 6.47
CA TYR A 17 4.78 -7.35 7.72
C TYR A 17 6.26 -7.46 8.06
N GLU A 18 6.67 -7.07 9.27
CA GLU A 18 8.07 -6.96 9.68
C GLU A 18 8.79 -8.32 9.72
N MET A 19 8.07 -9.42 9.99
CA MET A 19 8.65 -10.77 9.97
C MET A 19 9.13 -11.20 8.57
N SER A 20 8.76 -10.47 7.52
CA SER A 20 9.24 -10.72 6.16
C SER A 20 10.62 -10.12 5.87
N TYR A 21 11.22 -9.34 6.77
CA TYR A 21 12.49 -8.67 6.54
C TYR A 21 13.63 -9.65 6.22
N SER A 22 13.74 -10.73 6.97
CA SER A 22 14.74 -11.78 6.70
C SER A 22 14.52 -12.49 5.35
N ASN A 23 13.27 -12.58 4.89
CA ASN A 23 12.96 -13.17 3.59
C ASN A 23 13.50 -12.31 2.44
N ILE A 24 13.51 -10.98 2.58
CA ILE A 24 14.10 -10.08 1.58
C ILE A 24 15.61 -10.34 1.47
N LEU A 25 16.29 -10.45 2.60
CA LEU A 25 17.74 -10.74 2.60
C LEU A 25 18.03 -12.09 1.95
N ASN A 26 17.24 -13.11 2.28
CA ASN A 26 17.34 -14.42 1.65
C ASN A 26 17.07 -14.37 0.13
N MET A 27 16.11 -13.58 -0.32
CA MET A 27 15.83 -13.41 -1.76
C MET A 27 16.98 -12.70 -2.48
N LEU A 28 17.58 -11.68 -1.88
CA LEU A 28 18.75 -10.99 -2.44
C LEU A 28 19.96 -11.93 -2.54
N ASP A 29 20.24 -12.71 -1.49
CA ASP A 29 21.33 -13.69 -1.46
C ASP A 29 21.15 -14.76 -2.54
N LEU A 30 19.99 -15.42 -2.57
CA LEU A 30 19.66 -16.42 -3.60
C LEU A 30 19.64 -15.81 -5.01
N GLY A 31 19.31 -14.54 -5.15
CA GLY A 31 19.33 -13.80 -6.41
C GLY A 31 20.70 -13.33 -6.86
N GLY A 32 21.75 -13.57 -6.06
CA GLY A 32 23.13 -13.13 -6.35
C GLY A 32 23.29 -11.60 -6.32
N VAL A 33 22.42 -10.88 -5.60
CA VAL A 33 22.50 -9.43 -5.41
C VAL A 33 23.24 -9.14 -4.10
N PRO A 34 24.28 -8.28 -4.11
CA PRO A 34 25.00 -7.94 -2.88
C PRO A 34 24.03 -7.45 -1.79
N LEU A 35 24.13 -8.03 -0.59
CA LEU A 35 23.17 -7.73 0.49
C LEU A 35 23.25 -6.27 0.90
N LEU A 36 24.46 -5.78 1.23
CA LEU A 36 24.62 -4.41 1.67
C LEU A 36 24.54 -3.43 0.49
N ALA A 37 23.76 -2.37 0.65
CA ALA A 37 23.60 -1.32 -0.36
C ALA A 37 24.94 -0.69 -0.77
N LYS A 38 25.87 -0.54 0.17
CA LYS A 38 27.22 0.02 -0.07
C LYS A 38 28.10 -0.84 -0.97
N ASP A 39 27.85 -2.15 -1.06
CA ASP A 39 28.68 -3.09 -1.85
C ASP A 39 28.15 -3.22 -3.29
N ARG A 40 26.99 -2.60 -3.62
CA ARG A 40 26.39 -2.62 -4.96
C ARG A 40 27.07 -1.66 -5.90
N THR A 41 27.33 -2.14 -7.12
CA THR A 41 27.93 -1.39 -8.23
C THR A 41 26.85 -0.91 -9.22
N LEU A 42 27.28 -0.30 -10.33
CA LEU A 42 26.37 0.11 -11.43
C LEU A 42 25.78 -1.05 -12.21
N ASP A 43 26.34 -2.26 -12.05
CA ASP A 43 25.87 -3.49 -12.69
C ASP A 43 24.82 -4.22 -11.82
N ASP A 44 24.66 -3.79 -10.56
CA ASP A 44 23.69 -4.35 -9.64
C ASP A 44 22.41 -3.52 -9.63
N PRO A 45 21.23 -4.15 -9.41
CA PRO A 45 19.97 -3.42 -9.31
C PRO A 45 19.96 -2.45 -8.13
N PHE A 46 19.11 -1.43 -8.21
CA PHE A 46 18.70 -0.69 -7.02
C PHE A 46 17.64 -1.50 -6.28
N VAL A 47 17.81 -1.65 -4.98
CA VAL A 47 16.87 -2.35 -4.11
C VAL A 47 16.08 -1.33 -3.33
N CYS A 48 14.76 -1.32 -3.53
CA CYS A 48 13.86 -0.39 -2.87
C CYS A 48 12.69 -1.10 -2.21
N ALA A 49 12.04 -0.42 -1.29
CA ALA A 49 10.89 -0.94 -0.60
C ALA A 49 9.76 0.09 -0.48
N GLY A 50 8.53 -0.42 -0.44
CA GLY A 50 7.30 0.33 -0.15
C GLY A 50 6.39 -0.46 0.79
N GLY A 51 5.22 0.06 1.11
CA GLY A 51 4.27 -0.58 2.02
C GLY A 51 4.27 0.00 3.43
N CYS A 52 3.42 -0.55 4.32
CA CYS A 52 3.24 0.04 5.65
C CYS A 52 4.46 -0.08 6.57
N CYS A 53 5.27 -1.13 6.41
CA CYS A 53 6.41 -1.36 7.30
C CYS A 53 7.64 -0.50 6.97
N VAL A 54 7.68 0.18 5.79
CA VAL A 54 8.80 1.12 5.48
C VAL A 54 8.82 2.36 6.38
N PHE A 55 7.75 2.62 7.14
CA PHE A 55 7.77 3.66 8.18
C PHE A 55 8.72 3.32 9.34
N ASN A 56 9.09 2.05 9.47
CA ASN A 56 10.15 1.56 10.35
C ASN A 56 11.19 0.81 9.52
N SER A 57 11.89 1.50 8.62
CA SER A 57 12.86 0.92 7.70
C SER A 57 14.27 0.78 8.28
N GLU A 58 14.56 1.37 9.43
CA GLU A 58 15.92 1.34 10.01
C GLU A 58 16.52 -0.06 10.19
N PRO A 59 15.78 -1.11 10.56
CA PRO A 59 16.33 -2.47 10.58
C PRO A 59 16.85 -2.98 9.23
N LEU A 60 16.39 -2.38 8.12
CA LEU A 60 16.80 -2.69 6.75
C LEU A 60 17.64 -1.57 6.11
N ALA A 61 18.02 -0.54 6.83
CA ALA A 61 18.68 0.65 6.30
C ALA A 61 19.95 0.33 5.49
N ASP A 62 20.77 -0.61 5.97
CA ASP A 62 22.01 -1.03 5.30
C ASP A 62 21.77 -1.84 4.02
N PHE A 63 20.57 -2.39 3.84
CA PHE A 63 20.24 -3.32 2.76
C PHE A 63 19.41 -2.67 1.64
N LEU A 64 18.76 -1.52 1.91
CA LEU A 64 17.92 -0.81 0.94
C LEU A 64 18.64 0.41 0.38
N ASP A 65 18.54 0.62 -0.93
CA ASP A 65 19.02 1.83 -1.57
C ASP A 65 18.09 3.02 -1.28
N PHE A 66 16.78 2.78 -1.31
CA PHE A 66 15.78 3.78 -0.93
C PHE A 66 14.43 3.16 -0.57
N CYS A 67 13.62 3.90 0.17
CA CYS A 67 12.25 3.54 0.54
C CYS A 67 11.25 4.56 -0.02
N MET A 68 10.05 4.09 -0.36
CA MET A 68 8.92 4.90 -0.80
C MET A 68 7.84 4.88 0.27
N LEU A 69 7.63 6.01 0.96
CA LEU A 69 6.70 6.15 2.07
C LEU A 69 5.36 6.71 1.60
N GLY A 70 4.29 5.98 1.86
CA GLY A 70 2.92 6.39 1.56
C GLY A 70 2.32 5.71 0.34
N ASP A 71 1.47 6.44 -0.39
CA ASP A 71 0.72 5.91 -1.54
C ASP A 71 1.63 5.69 -2.75
N GLY A 72 1.54 4.50 -3.34
CA GLY A 72 2.49 4.02 -4.34
C GLY A 72 2.21 4.45 -5.77
N GLU A 73 0.98 4.83 -6.11
CA GLU A 73 0.51 4.95 -7.49
C GLU A 73 1.31 5.92 -8.34
N ARG A 74 1.56 7.13 -7.82
CA ARG A 74 2.33 8.15 -8.55
C ARG A 74 3.81 8.09 -8.25
N ILE A 75 4.19 7.79 -7.01
CA ILE A 75 5.60 7.77 -6.61
C ILE A 75 6.39 6.71 -7.40
N ILE A 76 5.82 5.53 -7.67
CA ILE A 76 6.48 4.50 -8.46
C ILE A 76 6.68 4.95 -9.92
N GLN A 77 5.72 5.67 -10.48
CA GLN A 77 5.84 6.24 -11.83
C GLN A 77 6.96 7.29 -11.88
N GLU A 78 6.98 8.22 -10.92
CA GLU A 78 8.04 9.25 -10.83
C GLU A 78 9.43 8.61 -10.71
N VAL A 79 9.59 7.60 -9.85
CA VAL A 79 10.85 6.88 -9.66
C VAL A 79 11.28 6.16 -10.93
N THR A 80 10.37 5.43 -11.58
CA THR A 80 10.70 4.66 -12.79
C THR A 80 11.02 5.55 -13.98
N LEU A 81 10.29 6.66 -14.15
CA LEU A 81 10.58 7.66 -15.18
C LEU A 81 11.94 8.32 -14.94
N LEU A 82 12.21 8.72 -13.70
CA LEU A 82 13.49 9.30 -13.32
C LEU A 82 14.65 8.34 -13.59
N TYR A 83 14.48 7.05 -13.24
CA TYR A 83 15.48 6.02 -13.52
C TYR A 83 15.73 5.86 -15.01
N ARG A 84 14.65 5.77 -15.80
CA ARG A 84 14.74 5.66 -17.27
C ARG A 84 15.53 6.83 -17.87
N ASP A 85 15.24 8.04 -17.43
CA ASP A 85 15.87 9.25 -17.98
C ASP A 85 17.34 9.36 -17.55
N TRP A 86 17.65 9.08 -16.28
CA TRP A 86 19.02 8.97 -15.80
C TRP A 86 19.84 7.90 -16.55
N LYS A 87 19.22 6.74 -16.85
CA LYS A 87 19.87 5.67 -17.65
C LYS A 87 20.16 6.15 -19.09
N ARG A 88 19.22 6.89 -19.72
CA ARG A 88 19.40 7.45 -21.07
C ARG A 88 20.47 8.54 -21.14
N GLU A 89 20.66 9.28 -20.07
CA GLU A 89 21.74 10.28 -19.93
C GLU A 89 23.13 9.66 -19.74
N GLY A 90 23.27 8.35 -19.72
CA GLY A 90 24.53 7.66 -19.50
C GLY A 90 24.89 7.48 -18.03
N LYS A 91 23.90 7.46 -17.13
CA LYS A 91 24.06 7.21 -15.68
C LYS A 91 24.98 8.24 -14.98
N PRO A 92 24.74 9.56 -15.13
CA PRO A 92 25.63 10.59 -14.60
C PRO A 92 25.72 10.52 -13.07
N GLY A 93 26.96 10.58 -12.56
CA GLY A 93 27.24 10.50 -11.12
C GLY A 93 27.09 9.12 -10.49
N GLY A 94 26.94 8.07 -11.32
CA GLY A 94 26.81 6.70 -10.84
C GLY A 94 25.59 6.49 -9.94
N ARG A 95 25.65 5.46 -9.09
CA ARG A 95 24.55 5.16 -8.12
C ARG A 95 24.21 6.35 -7.24
N LEU A 96 25.23 7.04 -6.72
CA LEU A 96 25.05 8.22 -5.89
C LEU A 96 24.32 9.34 -6.65
N GLY A 97 24.62 9.53 -7.94
CA GLY A 97 23.92 10.49 -8.80
C GLY A 97 22.43 10.21 -8.93
N PHE A 98 22.04 8.93 -9.07
CA PHE A 98 20.65 8.53 -9.07
C PHE A 98 20.01 8.75 -7.70
N LEU A 99 20.64 8.31 -6.62
CA LEU A 99 20.12 8.47 -5.26
C LEU A 99 19.89 9.94 -4.88
N ARG A 100 20.78 10.85 -5.30
CA ARG A 100 20.59 12.29 -5.12
C ARG A 100 19.39 12.85 -5.89
N ARG A 101 19.05 12.26 -7.02
CA ARG A 101 17.86 12.66 -7.80
C ARG A 101 16.58 12.12 -7.18
N VAL A 102 16.57 10.82 -6.82
CA VAL A 102 15.36 10.16 -6.26
C VAL A 102 15.01 10.70 -4.88
N ALA A 103 15.99 11.11 -4.07
CA ALA A 103 15.77 11.72 -2.75
C ALA A 103 14.97 13.03 -2.80
N ARG A 104 14.85 13.67 -3.96
CA ARG A 104 14.03 14.88 -4.15
C ARG A 104 12.55 14.60 -4.39
N ILE A 105 12.21 13.34 -4.66
CA ILE A 105 10.80 12.93 -4.82
C ILE A 105 10.15 12.88 -3.45
N GLN A 106 9.01 13.54 -3.28
CA GLN A 106 8.26 13.50 -2.02
C GLN A 106 7.89 12.06 -1.65
N GLY A 107 8.21 11.66 -0.44
CA GLY A 107 7.98 10.32 0.08
C GLY A 107 9.15 9.36 -0.10
N VAL A 108 10.22 9.75 -0.78
CA VAL A 108 11.40 8.92 -0.89
C VAL A 108 12.36 9.19 0.28
N TYR A 109 12.75 8.12 0.95
CA TYR A 109 13.78 8.09 1.98
C TYR A 109 14.97 7.26 1.49
N VAL A 110 16.15 7.86 1.49
CA VAL A 110 17.42 7.19 1.14
C VAL A 110 18.22 6.99 2.42
N PRO A 111 18.24 5.78 3.02
CA PRO A 111 18.85 5.55 4.34
C PRO A 111 20.30 6.05 4.44
N SER A 112 21.12 5.77 3.43
CA SER A 112 22.53 6.15 3.41
C SER A 112 22.80 7.67 3.42
N PHE A 113 21.76 8.49 3.26
CA PHE A 113 21.84 9.96 3.30
C PHE A 113 21.63 10.53 4.70
N TYR A 114 21.47 9.69 5.71
CA TYR A 114 21.24 10.12 7.08
C TYR A 114 22.19 9.44 8.05
N GLU A 115 22.64 10.19 9.03
CA GLU A 115 23.29 9.70 10.21
C GLU A 115 22.24 9.55 11.32
N ILE A 116 22.10 8.32 11.81
CA ILE A 116 21.19 7.99 12.91
C ILE A 116 22.04 7.83 14.17
N THR A 117 21.67 8.58 15.21
CA THR A 117 22.33 8.46 16.52
C THR A 117 21.44 7.69 17.47
N TYR A 118 22.06 6.83 18.28
CA TYR A 118 21.37 5.99 19.25
C TYR A 118 21.81 6.37 20.68
N GLY A 119 20.89 6.29 21.61
CA GLY A 119 21.16 6.36 23.03
C GLY A 119 21.79 5.06 23.58
N GLU A 120 22.22 5.09 24.84
CA GLU A 120 22.78 3.90 25.51
C GLU A 120 21.78 2.74 25.62
N ASP A 121 20.49 3.04 25.62
CA ASP A 121 19.37 2.09 25.65
C ASP A 121 18.97 1.58 24.23
N GLY A 122 19.68 1.99 23.17
CA GLY A 122 19.38 1.63 21.78
C GLY A 122 18.24 2.42 21.13
N THR A 123 17.67 3.42 21.82
CA THR A 123 16.66 4.30 21.20
C THR A 123 17.28 5.31 20.24
N ILE A 124 16.58 5.65 19.18
CA ILE A 124 17.01 6.69 18.24
C ILE A 124 16.90 8.05 18.95
N THR A 125 18.03 8.75 19.10
CA THR A 125 18.12 10.07 19.72
C THR A 125 18.27 11.20 18.73
N GLY A 126 18.66 10.89 17.49
CA GLY A 126 18.80 11.90 16.43
C GLY A 126 18.85 11.32 15.04
N LYS A 127 18.48 12.16 14.08
CA LYS A 127 18.62 11.90 12.64
C LYS A 127 19.14 13.17 11.99
N LYS A 128 20.27 13.09 11.30
CA LYS A 128 20.90 14.23 10.63
C LYS A 128 21.12 13.91 9.15
N PRO A 129 20.66 14.75 8.20
CA PRO A 129 20.99 14.57 6.80
C PRO A 129 22.50 14.81 6.56
N LEU A 130 23.11 13.90 5.81
CA LEU A 130 24.51 13.97 5.37
C LEU A 130 24.63 14.55 3.96
N GLU A 131 23.59 14.45 3.15
CA GLU A 131 23.58 14.90 1.77
C GLU A 131 22.67 16.13 1.61
N PRO A 132 23.10 17.17 0.86
CA PRO A 132 22.30 18.39 0.67
C PRO A 132 20.92 18.17 0.00
N THR A 133 20.76 17.04 -0.67
CA THR A 133 19.49 16.64 -1.33
C THR A 133 18.55 15.90 -0.39
N ALA A 134 19.00 15.48 0.78
CA ALA A 134 18.19 14.79 1.77
C ALA A 134 17.44 15.81 2.64
N PRO A 135 16.09 15.76 2.70
CA PRO A 135 15.32 16.65 3.55
C PRO A 135 15.47 16.27 5.03
N GLU A 136 15.39 17.25 5.94
CA GLU A 136 15.38 16.95 7.39
C GLU A 136 14.23 16.02 7.78
N VAL A 137 13.06 16.24 7.17
CA VAL A 137 11.85 15.44 7.37
C VAL A 137 11.37 14.90 6.03
N VAL A 138 11.25 13.58 5.95
CA VAL A 138 10.64 12.93 4.79
C VAL A 138 9.13 12.86 5.01
N TYR A 139 8.38 13.65 4.26
CA TYR A 139 6.92 13.61 4.28
C TYR A 139 6.42 12.49 3.37
N LYS A 140 5.61 11.60 3.90
CA LYS A 140 5.01 10.53 3.11
C LYS A 140 4.18 11.08 1.96
N ARG A 141 4.09 10.31 0.88
CA ARG A 141 3.14 10.59 -0.19
C ARG A 141 1.72 10.23 0.27
N ALA A 142 0.77 11.13 0.07
CA ALA A 142 -0.64 10.89 0.32
C ALA A 142 -1.45 11.47 -0.85
N GLU A 143 -2.01 10.59 -1.67
CA GLU A 143 -2.84 11.00 -2.79
C GLU A 143 -4.18 11.53 -2.27
N GLN A 144 -4.48 12.79 -2.55
CA GLN A 144 -5.65 13.48 -1.97
C GLN A 144 -6.95 13.09 -2.67
N ASP A 145 -6.92 12.90 -3.98
CA ASP A 145 -8.07 12.49 -4.78
C ASP A 145 -7.90 11.05 -5.23
N LEU A 146 -8.57 10.13 -4.53
CA LEU A 146 -8.54 8.71 -4.85
C LEU A 146 -9.32 8.38 -6.14
N ASP A 147 -10.25 9.23 -6.54
CA ASP A 147 -11.03 9.03 -7.77
C ASP A 147 -10.21 9.34 -9.03
N ALA A 148 -9.18 10.18 -8.91
CA ALA A 148 -8.25 10.48 -9.98
C ALA A 148 -7.13 9.44 -10.17
N LEU A 149 -7.10 8.39 -9.33
CA LEU A 149 -6.13 7.31 -9.46
C LEU A 149 -6.63 6.25 -10.43
N ASP A 150 -5.69 5.75 -11.24
CA ASP A 150 -5.96 4.62 -12.11
C ASP A 150 -6.36 3.38 -11.30
N PHE A 151 -7.42 2.71 -11.74
CA PHE A 151 -7.88 1.47 -11.14
C PHE A 151 -7.96 0.37 -12.21
N PRO A 152 -7.38 -0.82 -11.99
CA PRO A 152 -7.41 -1.89 -12.98
C PRO A 152 -8.84 -2.44 -13.14
N THR A 153 -9.47 -2.17 -14.29
CA THR A 153 -10.84 -2.59 -14.59
C THR A 153 -10.92 -3.94 -15.31
N HIS A 154 -9.78 -4.49 -15.72
CA HIS A 154 -9.66 -5.80 -16.36
C HIS A 154 -8.55 -6.60 -15.64
N PRO A 155 -8.76 -7.00 -14.37
CA PRO A 155 -7.77 -7.78 -13.65
C PRO A 155 -7.64 -9.19 -14.26
N ILE A 156 -6.47 -9.79 -14.07
CA ILE A 156 -6.26 -11.19 -14.43
C ILE A 156 -7.04 -12.06 -13.45
N VAL A 157 -8.02 -12.81 -13.97
CA VAL A 157 -8.81 -13.76 -13.19
C VAL A 157 -8.05 -15.09 -13.16
N PRO A 158 -7.77 -15.66 -11.98
CA PRO A 158 -7.13 -16.97 -11.86
C PRO A 158 -7.99 -18.08 -12.49
N TYR A 159 -7.34 -19.07 -13.07
CA TYR A 159 -8.03 -20.25 -13.61
C TYR A 159 -8.47 -21.23 -12.52
N SER A 160 -7.73 -21.25 -11.39
CA SER A 160 -8.07 -22.06 -10.22
C SER A 160 -8.80 -21.23 -9.17
N ASP A 161 -9.64 -21.88 -8.37
CA ASP A 161 -10.33 -21.24 -7.25
C ASP A 161 -9.33 -20.62 -6.27
N THR A 162 -9.60 -19.40 -5.85
CA THR A 162 -8.81 -18.66 -4.89
C THR A 162 -9.62 -18.36 -3.64
N VAL A 163 -8.95 -18.15 -2.51
CA VAL A 163 -9.60 -17.83 -1.22
C VAL A 163 -10.43 -16.54 -1.29
N HIS A 164 -10.04 -15.61 -2.16
CA HIS A 164 -10.68 -14.30 -2.34
C HIS A 164 -11.20 -14.14 -3.77
N ASP A 165 -12.14 -15.00 -4.16
CA ASP A 165 -12.76 -15.00 -5.48
C ASP A 165 -13.87 -13.94 -5.56
N ARG A 166 -13.47 -12.66 -5.53
CA ARG A 166 -14.37 -11.51 -5.46
C ARG A 166 -13.75 -10.24 -5.99
N ILE A 167 -14.59 -9.28 -6.36
CA ILE A 167 -14.20 -7.92 -6.71
C ILE A 167 -13.90 -7.14 -5.43
N MET A 168 -12.71 -6.54 -5.35
CA MET A 168 -12.30 -5.71 -4.21
C MET A 168 -12.41 -4.23 -4.60
N LEU A 169 -13.30 -3.47 -3.96
CA LEU A 169 -13.46 -2.03 -4.17
C LEU A 169 -13.08 -1.27 -2.91
N GLU A 170 -12.02 -0.49 -3.01
CA GLU A 170 -11.57 0.39 -1.93
C GLU A 170 -12.49 1.60 -1.81
N LEU A 171 -13.08 1.78 -0.63
CA LEU A 171 -13.96 2.92 -0.33
C LEU A 171 -13.16 4.16 0.08
N PHE A 172 -12.19 3.96 0.97
CA PHE A 172 -11.36 5.04 1.49
C PHE A 172 -10.07 4.53 2.10
N ARG A 173 -9.11 5.43 2.25
CA ARG A 173 -7.84 5.22 2.95
C ARG A 173 -7.79 6.03 4.23
N GLY A 174 -7.09 5.52 5.22
CA GLY A 174 -6.94 6.12 6.52
C GLY A 174 -8.01 5.67 7.50
N CYS A 175 -7.82 6.02 8.77
CA CYS A 175 -8.76 5.78 9.85
C CYS A 175 -8.58 6.84 10.94
N SER A 176 -9.68 7.41 11.42
CA SER A 176 -9.68 8.45 12.47
C SER A 176 -9.88 7.88 13.88
N ARG A 177 -10.13 6.57 14.02
CA ARG A 177 -10.56 5.95 15.30
C ARG A 177 -9.51 5.97 16.40
N GLY A 178 -8.23 5.87 16.09
CA GLY A 178 -7.15 5.98 17.07
C GLY A 178 -7.08 4.84 18.09
N CYS A 179 -7.45 3.61 17.70
CA CYS A 179 -7.29 2.41 18.53
C CYS A 179 -5.83 2.28 18.97
N ARG A 180 -5.57 2.16 20.29
CA ARG A 180 -4.21 2.22 20.86
C ARG A 180 -3.24 1.16 20.35
N PHE A 181 -3.75 0.00 19.96
CA PHE A 181 -2.97 -1.11 19.42
C PHE A 181 -2.73 -1.00 17.91
N CYS A 182 -3.44 -0.09 17.20
CA CYS A 182 -3.50 -0.08 15.74
C CYS A 182 -2.53 0.93 15.13
N ASN A 183 -1.46 0.45 14.51
CA ASN A 183 -0.50 1.28 13.79
C ASN A 183 -1.09 1.82 12.46
N ALA A 184 -1.94 1.05 11.80
CA ALA A 184 -2.56 1.43 10.53
C ALA A 184 -3.35 2.76 10.62
N GLY A 185 -4.02 3.03 11.75
CA GLY A 185 -4.73 4.28 11.99
C GLY A 185 -3.82 5.52 11.99
N ILE A 186 -2.51 5.37 12.17
CA ILE A 186 -1.53 6.46 12.12
C ILE A 186 -0.87 6.51 10.74
N ILE A 187 -0.44 5.37 10.22
CA ILE A 187 0.31 5.26 8.96
C ILE A 187 -0.52 5.77 7.77
N TYR A 188 -1.81 5.42 7.70
CA TYR A 188 -2.64 5.72 6.53
C TYR A 188 -3.43 7.04 6.61
N ARG A 189 -3.27 7.85 7.66
CA ARG A 189 -3.87 9.21 7.72
C ARG A 189 -3.29 10.11 6.62
N PRO A 190 -4.08 11.10 6.15
CA PRO A 190 -5.47 11.44 6.48
C PRO A 190 -6.50 10.47 5.90
N VAL A 191 -7.76 10.57 6.37
CA VAL A 191 -8.89 9.86 5.76
C VAL A 191 -9.22 10.51 4.42
N ARG A 192 -9.34 9.71 3.36
CA ARG A 192 -9.65 10.14 1.99
C ARG A 192 -10.61 9.13 1.39
N GLU A 193 -11.80 9.61 1.02
CA GLU A 193 -12.88 8.78 0.51
C GLU A 193 -13.01 8.87 -1.00
N ARG A 194 -13.37 7.74 -1.64
CA ARG A 194 -13.86 7.73 -3.01
C ARG A 194 -15.32 8.18 -3.05
N ARG A 195 -15.71 8.85 -4.11
CA ARG A 195 -17.13 9.20 -4.34
C ARG A 195 -17.95 7.96 -4.65
N PRO A 196 -19.19 7.86 -4.17
CA PRO A 196 -20.09 6.74 -4.47
C PRO A 196 -20.21 6.45 -5.96
N GLY A 197 -20.35 7.49 -6.79
CA GLY A 197 -20.43 7.35 -8.24
C GLY A 197 -19.23 6.64 -8.86
N THR A 198 -18.01 6.95 -8.40
CA THR A 198 -16.79 6.26 -8.85
C THR A 198 -16.80 4.77 -8.47
N VAL A 199 -17.23 4.45 -7.24
CA VAL A 199 -17.33 3.06 -6.78
C VAL A 199 -18.34 2.27 -7.62
N LEU A 200 -19.51 2.87 -7.93
CA LEU A 200 -20.54 2.29 -8.79
C LEU A 200 -20.05 2.06 -10.22
N GLU A 201 -19.36 3.04 -10.80
CA GLU A 201 -18.77 2.90 -12.15
C GLU A 201 -17.73 1.79 -12.21
N LEU A 202 -16.87 1.68 -11.19
CA LEU A 202 -15.89 0.60 -11.10
C LEU A 202 -16.58 -0.76 -10.97
N ALA A 203 -17.64 -0.88 -10.15
CA ALA A 203 -18.43 -2.09 -10.03
C ALA A 203 -19.03 -2.51 -11.39
N LYS A 204 -19.63 -1.57 -12.13
CA LYS A 204 -20.22 -1.80 -13.46
C LYS A 204 -19.22 -2.27 -14.50
N LYS A 205 -17.95 -1.87 -14.37
CA LYS A 205 -16.87 -2.33 -15.25
C LYS A 205 -16.32 -3.69 -14.83
N LEU A 206 -16.15 -3.91 -13.53
CA LEU A 206 -15.49 -5.10 -13.00
C LEU A 206 -16.38 -6.34 -13.00
N VAL A 207 -17.67 -6.23 -12.71
CA VAL A 207 -18.59 -7.38 -12.70
C VAL A 207 -18.57 -8.13 -14.03
N PRO A 208 -18.82 -7.49 -15.19
CA PRO A 208 -18.76 -8.17 -16.46
C PRO A 208 -17.33 -8.59 -16.88
N ALA A 209 -16.30 -7.86 -16.46
CA ALA A 209 -14.93 -8.16 -16.83
C ALA A 209 -14.35 -9.36 -16.10
N THR A 210 -14.81 -9.64 -14.87
CA THR A 210 -14.29 -10.74 -14.04
C THR A 210 -15.22 -11.95 -13.95
N GLY A 211 -16.53 -11.74 -14.12
CA GLY A 211 -17.53 -12.78 -13.89
C GLY A 211 -17.75 -13.13 -12.42
N TYR A 212 -17.14 -12.41 -11.49
CA TYR A 212 -17.33 -12.64 -10.05
C TYR A 212 -18.73 -12.23 -9.60
N ASN A 213 -19.27 -12.96 -8.64
CA ASN A 213 -20.61 -12.77 -8.08
C ASN A 213 -20.60 -12.15 -6.67
N GLU A 214 -19.48 -11.61 -6.24
CA GLU A 214 -19.33 -10.90 -4.98
C GLU A 214 -18.50 -9.62 -5.15
N ILE A 215 -19.00 -8.52 -4.60
CA ILE A 215 -18.30 -7.24 -4.46
C ILE A 215 -17.97 -7.05 -2.97
N SER A 216 -16.69 -6.95 -2.65
CA SER A 216 -16.21 -6.62 -1.31
C SER A 216 -15.84 -5.14 -1.24
N LEU A 217 -16.53 -4.40 -0.40
CA LEU A 217 -16.24 -2.99 -0.13
C LEU A 217 -15.25 -2.90 1.03
N PHE A 218 -13.99 -2.58 0.75
CA PHE A 218 -12.96 -2.64 1.77
C PHE A 218 -12.38 -1.29 2.15
N SER A 219 -12.02 -1.20 3.42
CA SER A 219 -11.29 -0.09 4.04
C SER A 219 -10.81 -0.52 5.43
N LEU A 220 -10.16 0.36 6.17
CA LEU A 220 -9.76 0.09 7.57
C LEU A 220 -10.94 0.08 8.55
N SER A 221 -12.08 0.69 8.20
CA SER A 221 -13.29 0.74 9.03
C SER A 221 -14.51 1.03 8.15
N THR A 222 -15.00 0.02 7.46
CA THR A 222 -15.98 0.17 6.37
C THR A 222 -17.27 0.88 6.82
N ALA A 223 -17.71 0.67 8.06
CA ALA A 223 -18.89 1.33 8.61
C ALA A 223 -18.72 2.86 8.79
N ASP A 224 -17.49 3.38 8.73
CA ASP A 224 -17.21 4.82 8.84
C ASP A 224 -17.23 5.56 7.51
N TYR A 225 -17.48 4.87 6.39
CA TYR A 225 -17.63 5.54 5.10
C TYR A 225 -18.88 6.42 5.08
N SER A 226 -18.70 7.70 4.69
CA SER A 226 -19.75 8.74 4.81
C SER A 226 -21.03 8.42 4.04
N HIS A 227 -20.94 7.62 2.97
CA HIS A 227 -22.05 7.30 2.08
C HIS A 227 -22.37 5.81 2.01
N LEU A 228 -22.10 5.05 3.08
CA LEU A 228 -22.18 3.58 3.05
C LEU A 228 -23.59 3.07 2.69
N GLU A 229 -24.63 3.49 3.42
CA GLU A 229 -25.99 2.98 3.20
C GLU A 229 -26.55 3.29 1.79
N PRO A 230 -26.47 4.52 1.29
CA PRO A 230 -26.89 4.83 -0.08
C PRO A 230 -26.16 4.00 -1.13
N LEU A 231 -24.82 3.89 -1.01
CA LEU A 231 -24.01 3.12 -1.94
C LEU A 231 -24.41 1.64 -1.97
N ILE A 232 -24.62 1.02 -0.81
CA ILE A 232 -25.04 -0.39 -0.74
C ILE A 232 -26.39 -0.59 -1.41
N ARG A 233 -27.37 0.29 -1.19
CA ARG A 233 -28.69 0.19 -1.81
C ARG A 233 -28.62 0.30 -3.32
N GLU A 234 -27.78 1.20 -3.84
CA GLU A 234 -27.58 1.34 -5.28
C GLU A 234 -26.90 0.10 -5.88
N LEU A 235 -25.83 -0.41 -5.24
CA LEU A 235 -25.16 -1.64 -5.69
C LEU A 235 -26.11 -2.85 -5.69
N LEU A 236 -26.87 -3.04 -4.60
CA LEU A 236 -27.84 -4.13 -4.52
C LEU A 236 -28.98 -3.96 -5.55
N GLY A 237 -29.39 -2.73 -5.87
CA GLY A 237 -30.38 -2.43 -6.89
C GLY A 237 -29.88 -2.75 -8.29
N ASP A 238 -28.68 -2.25 -8.64
CA ASP A 238 -28.07 -2.41 -9.97
C ASP A 238 -27.76 -3.88 -10.31
N PHE A 239 -27.25 -4.63 -9.33
CA PHE A 239 -26.76 -6.01 -9.56
C PHE A 239 -27.71 -7.11 -9.04
N ARG A 240 -28.92 -6.76 -8.64
CA ARG A 240 -29.90 -7.74 -8.13
C ARG A 240 -30.23 -8.84 -9.12
N LYS A 241 -30.34 -8.49 -10.41
CA LYS A 241 -30.64 -9.44 -11.48
C LYS A 241 -29.52 -10.43 -11.72
N ASP A 242 -28.27 -9.96 -11.55
CA ASP A 242 -27.07 -10.74 -11.74
C ASP A 242 -26.69 -11.58 -10.52
N ARG A 243 -27.48 -11.46 -9.42
CA ARG A 243 -27.25 -12.13 -8.14
C ARG A 243 -25.87 -11.87 -7.54
N VAL A 244 -25.31 -10.70 -7.78
CA VAL A 244 -24.05 -10.28 -7.18
C VAL A 244 -24.30 -9.84 -5.74
N SER A 245 -23.57 -10.43 -4.80
CA SER A 245 -23.64 -10.09 -3.38
C SER A 245 -22.67 -8.97 -3.02
N VAL A 246 -22.97 -8.23 -1.96
CA VAL A 246 -22.08 -7.21 -1.39
C VAL A 246 -21.55 -7.71 -0.05
N SER A 247 -20.25 -7.63 0.15
CA SER A 247 -19.56 -8.03 1.37
C SER A 247 -18.91 -6.80 2.03
N LEU A 248 -19.04 -6.72 3.36
CA LEU A 248 -18.55 -5.62 4.18
C LEU A 248 -17.53 -6.14 5.20
N PRO A 249 -16.26 -6.19 4.86
CA PRO A 249 -15.22 -6.52 5.83
C PRO A 249 -14.95 -5.35 6.80
N SER A 250 -14.22 -5.62 7.87
CA SER A 250 -13.74 -4.61 8.83
C SER A 250 -14.86 -3.79 9.47
N LEU A 251 -15.88 -4.49 9.97
CA LEU A 251 -16.98 -3.86 10.69
C LEU A 251 -16.66 -3.74 12.19
N ARG A 252 -16.98 -2.57 12.73
CA ARG A 252 -16.97 -2.31 14.17
C ARG A 252 -18.37 -2.49 14.74
N ILE A 253 -18.45 -3.03 15.97
CA ILE A 253 -19.74 -3.26 16.63
C ILE A 253 -20.48 -1.94 16.88
N ASP A 254 -19.76 -0.89 17.21
CA ASP A 254 -20.31 0.41 17.64
C ASP A 254 -20.90 1.26 16.51
N SER A 255 -20.63 0.94 15.25
CA SER A 255 -20.99 1.77 14.09
C SER A 255 -21.87 1.05 13.04
N PHE A 256 -22.31 -0.19 13.30
CA PHE A 256 -23.03 -0.98 12.32
C PHE A 256 -24.54 -1.08 12.61
N SER A 257 -25.36 -0.82 11.59
CA SER A 257 -26.82 -0.90 11.66
C SER A 257 -27.33 -2.32 11.36
N VAL A 258 -28.16 -2.87 12.25
CA VAL A 258 -28.85 -4.15 12.05
C VAL A 258 -29.68 -4.15 10.76
N LYS A 259 -30.30 -3.01 10.41
CA LYS A 259 -31.08 -2.85 9.18
C LYS A 259 -30.20 -3.04 7.94
N LEU A 260 -29.00 -2.45 7.94
CA LEU A 260 -28.04 -2.61 6.84
C LEU A 260 -27.56 -4.06 6.70
N ALA A 261 -27.37 -4.75 7.82
CA ALA A 261 -27.04 -6.18 7.81
C ALA A 261 -28.12 -7.01 7.10
N GLN A 262 -29.40 -6.74 7.38
CA GLN A 262 -30.52 -7.43 6.76
C GLN A 262 -30.61 -7.15 5.25
N GLU A 263 -30.38 -5.90 4.82
CA GLU A 263 -30.37 -5.53 3.40
C GLU A 263 -29.26 -6.27 2.63
N VAL A 264 -28.05 -6.33 3.17
CA VAL A 264 -26.90 -7.03 2.55
C VAL A 264 -27.14 -8.54 2.47
N GLN A 265 -27.71 -9.14 3.53
CA GLN A 265 -28.00 -10.58 3.57
C GLN A 265 -29.19 -11.01 2.71
N ALA A 266 -29.99 -10.08 2.20
CA ALA A 266 -31.18 -10.39 1.40
C ALA A 266 -30.84 -11.05 0.04
N VAL A 267 -29.67 -10.80 -0.53
CA VAL A 267 -29.24 -11.38 -1.81
C VAL A 267 -28.56 -12.75 -1.58
N ARG A 268 -27.62 -12.78 -0.65
CA ARG A 268 -26.91 -14.02 -0.25
C ARG A 268 -26.55 -13.91 1.23
N LYS A 269 -26.81 -14.96 1.98
CA LYS A 269 -26.37 -15.04 3.38
C LYS A 269 -24.84 -15.11 3.41
N SER A 270 -24.20 -14.02 3.82
CA SER A 270 -22.77 -13.94 4.09
C SER A 270 -22.52 -13.79 5.58
N GLY A 271 -21.42 -14.36 6.08
CA GLY A 271 -20.98 -14.10 7.45
C GLY A 271 -20.59 -12.64 7.64
N LEU A 272 -20.96 -12.06 8.76
CA LEU A 272 -20.49 -10.75 9.19
C LEU A 272 -19.46 -10.93 10.31
N THR A 273 -18.32 -10.28 10.17
CA THR A 273 -17.27 -10.31 11.18
C THR A 273 -17.17 -8.94 11.84
N PHE A 274 -17.31 -8.92 13.16
CA PHE A 274 -17.26 -7.69 13.95
C PHE A 274 -16.07 -7.68 14.90
N ALA A 275 -15.43 -6.52 15.01
CA ALA A 275 -14.38 -6.28 15.98
C ALA A 275 -14.91 -5.40 17.12
N PRO A 276 -14.82 -5.87 18.41
CA PRO A 276 -15.20 -5.05 19.56
C PRO A 276 -14.19 -3.96 19.87
N GLU A 277 -12.96 -4.08 19.39
CA GLU A 277 -11.83 -3.14 19.51
C GLU A 277 -11.30 -2.90 20.91
N ALA A 278 -12.04 -3.29 21.96
CA ALA A 278 -11.63 -3.19 23.35
C ALA A 278 -12.33 -4.26 24.20
N GLY A 279 -11.66 -4.67 25.29
CA GLY A 279 -12.23 -5.58 26.30
C GLY A 279 -12.91 -4.86 27.46
N SER A 280 -12.95 -3.53 27.43
CA SER A 280 -13.59 -2.69 28.47
C SER A 280 -14.30 -1.50 27.83
N GLN A 281 -15.18 -0.86 28.59
CA GLN A 281 -15.91 0.35 28.13
C GLN A 281 -15.09 1.65 28.28
N ARG A 282 -13.83 1.58 28.63
CA ARG A 282 -12.94 2.75 28.78
C ARG A 282 -12.07 2.97 27.56
#